data_44112507222e9f6a0c274829e46be51d
#
_entry.id   44112507222e9f6a0c274829e46be51d
#
_cell.length_a   1.000
_cell.length_b   1.000
_cell.length_c   1.000
_cell.angle_alpha   90.00
_cell.angle_beta   90.00
_cell.angle_gamma   90.00
#
_symmetry.space_group_name_H-M   'P 1'
#
loop_
_entity.id
_entity.type
_entity.pdbx_description
1 polymer ?
#
loop_
_entity_poly.entity_id
_entity_poly.type
_entity_poly.pdbx_seq_one_letter_code
_entity_poly.pdbx_strand_id
1 'polypeptide(L)'
;AKNFEEGNYKEQIMAVHQRWAVVEYWRAIQRRAPAYTSQKYLKGIDMYKNEEGNIVSVEEDRRIHRILWLRTLEIAFFVTLLCFLMAYPIAHLLATLPMKYSNLLMICVLLPFWTSLLVRTASWMILLQQQGVVNDFFVMIGLVADDNRPEMMFNKTGTYVAMTQILLPFMVLPLYSVMKTISPSLMRAGKSLGGTPFVAFWKVYFPLTIPGIGAGCLLVFILAIGYYITPALVG
;
A
#
# COMPACT_ATOMS: atom_id res chain seq x y z
N ALA A 1 -15.51 34.82 -34.98
CA ALA A 1 -14.90 35.56 -33.89
C ALA A 1 -15.31 37.04 -34.09
N LYS A 2 -15.99 37.67 -33.10
CA LYS A 2 -16.25 39.10 -33.12
C LYS A 2 -14.95 39.81 -32.79
N ASN A 3 -14.47 40.65 -33.67
CA ASN A 3 -13.31 41.52 -33.39
C ASN A 3 -13.78 42.61 -32.44
N PHE A 4 -13.11 42.71 -31.30
CA PHE A 4 -13.33 43.81 -30.36
C PHE A 4 -12.55 45.05 -30.86
N GLU A 5 -13.21 46.20 -30.85
CA GLU A 5 -12.56 47.48 -31.18
C GLU A 5 -11.72 47.93 -29.99
N GLU A 6 -10.61 48.62 -30.28
CA GLU A 6 -9.76 49.21 -29.22
C GLU A 6 -10.55 50.26 -28.43
N GLY A 7 -10.78 49.97 -27.14
CA GLY A 7 -11.55 50.88 -26.27
C GLY A 7 -12.08 50.18 -25.01
N ASN A 8 -13.32 50.47 -24.62
CA ASN A 8 -13.94 49.98 -23.39
C ASN A 8 -14.36 48.51 -23.52
N TYR A 9 -13.41 47.58 -23.41
CA TYR A 9 -13.63 46.14 -23.50
C TYR A 9 -14.71 45.63 -22.53
N LYS A 10 -14.90 46.32 -21.40
CA LYS A 10 -15.92 45.95 -20.41
C LYS A 10 -17.33 46.08 -20.97
N GLU A 11 -17.64 47.19 -21.63
CA GLU A 11 -18.96 47.46 -22.23
C GLU A 11 -19.23 46.49 -23.41
N GLN A 12 -18.21 46.29 -24.23
CA GLN A 12 -18.32 45.35 -25.38
C GLN A 12 -18.57 43.91 -24.95
N ILE A 13 -17.90 43.46 -23.88
CA ILE A 13 -18.09 42.11 -23.32
C ILE A 13 -19.48 41.98 -22.69
N MET A 14 -19.94 43.00 -21.94
CA MET A 14 -21.27 43.04 -21.37
C MET A 14 -22.39 43.06 -22.43
N ALA A 15 -22.16 43.70 -23.55
CA ALA A 15 -23.07 43.73 -24.69
C ALA A 15 -23.22 42.37 -25.37
N VAL A 16 -22.22 41.50 -25.30
CA VAL A 16 -22.28 40.14 -25.85
C VAL A 16 -23.23 39.23 -25.02
N HIS A 17 -23.18 39.35 -23.68
CA HIS A 17 -24.05 38.59 -22.79
C HIS A 17 -24.09 39.20 -21.39
N GLN A 18 -25.31 39.45 -20.86
CA GLN A 18 -25.55 40.06 -19.56
C GLN A 18 -24.85 39.36 -18.37
N ARG A 19 -24.59 38.04 -18.49
CA ARG A 19 -23.87 37.25 -17.45
C ARG A 19 -22.47 37.80 -17.18
N TRP A 20 -21.83 38.49 -18.10
CA TRP A 20 -20.51 39.09 -17.90
C TRP A 20 -20.53 40.31 -16.97
N ALA A 21 -21.71 40.84 -16.67
CA ALA A 21 -21.87 41.89 -15.65
C ALA A 21 -21.75 41.33 -14.20
N VAL A 22 -21.87 40.02 -14.02
CA VAL A 22 -21.85 39.37 -12.70
C VAL A 22 -20.41 39.16 -12.27
N VAL A 23 -20.01 39.74 -11.15
CA VAL A 23 -18.63 39.71 -10.61
C VAL A 23 -18.17 38.26 -10.29
N GLU A 24 -19.07 37.39 -9.97
CA GLU A 24 -18.79 36.00 -9.62
C GLU A 24 -18.15 35.22 -10.79
N TYR A 25 -18.58 35.47 -12.03
CA TYR A 25 -17.96 34.82 -13.20
C TYR A 25 -16.51 35.27 -13.40
N TRP A 26 -16.21 36.55 -13.20
CA TRP A 26 -14.85 37.08 -13.30
C TRP A 26 -13.94 36.54 -12.20
N ARG A 27 -14.46 36.45 -10.97
CA ARG A 27 -13.76 35.78 -9.86
C ARG A 27 -13.49 34.31 -10.15
N ALA A 28 -14.43 33.60 -10.75
CA ALA A 28 -14.26 32.20 -11.13
C ALA A 28 -13.18 32.02 -12.21
N ILE A 29 -13.15 32.92 -13.22
CA ILE A 29 -12.11 32.94 -14.27
C ILE A 29 -10.76 33.26 -13.66
N GLN A 30 -10.67 34.31 -12.85
CA GLN A 30 -9.42 34.73 -12.19
C GLN A 30 -8.81 33.64 -11.32
N ARG A 31 -9.65 32.80 -10.66
CA ARG A 31 -9.19 31.64 -9.87
C ARG A 31 -8.62 30.51 -10.72
N ARG A 32 -9.11 30.35 -11.96
CA ARG A 32 -8.69 29.29 -12.89
C ARG A 32 -7.61 29.72 -13.88
N ALA A 33 -7.39 31.01 -14.03
CA ALA A 33 -6.44 31.58 -14.96
C ALA A 33 -4.96 31.30 -14.64
N PRO A 34 -4.49 31.25 -13.37
CA PRO A 34 -3.10 30.94 -13.09
C PRO A 34 -2.71 29.55 -13.59
N ALA A 35 -1.58 29.46 -14.32
CA ALA A 35 -1.02 28.17 -14.75
C ALA A 35 -0.71 27.24 -13.58
N TYR A 36 -0.36 27.81 -12.43
CA TYR A 36 -0.12 27.08 -11.17
C TYR A 36 -1.22 27.43 -10.17
N THR A 37 -2.06 26.47 -9.84
CA THR A 37 -3.10 26.64 -8.82
C THR A 37 -2.89 25.69 -7.65
N SER A 38 -2.98 26.21 -6.43
CA SER A 38 -2.99 25.38 -5.21
C SER A 38 -4.29 24.60 -5.00
N GLN A 39 -5.35 24.90 -5.77
CA GLN A 39 -6.67 24.27 -5.59
C GLN A 39 -6.64 22.75 -5.73
N LYS A 40 -5.83 22.20 -6.65
CA LYS A 40 -5.72 20.74 -6.83
C LYS A 40 -5.09 20.06 -5.61
N TYR A 41 -4.08 20.69 -5.01
CA TYR A 41 -3.45 20.19 -3.78
C TYR A 41 -4.40 20.28 -2.60
N LEU A 42 -5.10 21.39 -2.44
CA LEU A 42 -6.10 21.60 -1.40
C LEU A 42 -7.25 20.58 -1.52
N LYS A 43 -7.72 20.30 -2.73
CA LYS A 43 -8.74 19.28 -2.98
C LYS A 43 -8.26 17.88 -2.55
N GLY A 44 -6.99 17.54 -2.74
CA GLY A 44 -6.42 16.26 -2.32
C GLY A 44 -6.40 16.04 -0.81
N ILE A 45 -6.58 17.10 -0.01
CA ILE A 45 -6.67 17.06 1.47
C ILE A 45 -8.06 17.50 1.97
N ASP A 46 -9.09 17.46 1.10
CA ASP A 46 -10.46 17.88 1.38
C ASP A 46 -10.57 19.34 1.85
N MET A 47 -9.78 20.24 1.24
CA MET A 47 -9.82 21.67 1.46
C MET A 47 -10.08 22.42 0.15
N TYR A 48 -10.65 23.61 0.25
CA TYR A 48 -10.83 24.51 -0.90
C TYR A 48 -10.67 25.98 -0.48
N LYS A 49 -10.40 26.85 -1.44
CA LYS A 49 -10.39 28.30 -1.20
C LYS A 49 -11.80 28.83 -1.36
N ASN A 50 -12.31 29.48 -0.29
CA ASN A 50 -13.58 30.20 -0.28
C ASN A 50 -13.53 31.41 -1.23
N GLU A 51 -14.66 32.08 -1.42
CA GLU A 51 -14.78 33.30 -2.26
C GLU A 51 -13.90 34.44 -1.78
N GLU A 52 -13.63 34.50 -0.50
CA GLU A 52 -12.75 35.46 0.16
C GLU A 52 -11.26 35.13 0.04
N GLY A 53 -10.90 33.95 -0.53
CA GLY A 53 -9.52 33.47 -0.62
C GLY A 53 -9.03 32.65 0.58
N ASN A 54 -9.87 32.46 1.61
CA ASN A 54 -9.57 31.70 2.80
C ASN A 54 -9.62 30.20 2.52
N ILE A 55 -8.71 29.42 3.14
CA ILE A 55 -8.69 27.96 3.04
C ILE A 55 -9.74 27.40 4.04
N VAL A 56 -10.75 26.75 3.49
CA VAL A 56 -11.85 26.15 4.27
C VAL A 56 -11.89 24.65 4.01
N SER A 57 -12.21 23.86 5.05
CA SER A 57 -12.40 22.41 4.92
C SER A 57 -13.73 22.12 4.22
N VAL A 58 -13.75 21.09 3.39
CA VAL A 58 -14.99 20.58 2.78
C VAL A 58 -15.92 20.05 3.89
N GLU A 59 -17.24 20.13 3.70
CA GLU A 59 -18.25 19.56 4.59
C GLU A 59 -17.97 18.09 4.89
N GLU A 60 -18.28 17.63 6.10
CA GLU A 60 -17.91 16.29 6.58
C GLU A 60 -18.40 15.17 5.65
N ASP A 61 -19.61 15.29 5.13
CA ASP A 61 -20.21 14.33 4.21
C ASP A 61 -19.48 14.21 2.85
N ARG A 62 -18.63 15.18 2.52
CA ARG A 62 -17.88 15.25 1.25
C ARG A 62 -16.38 15.04 1.40
N ARG A 63 -15.90 14.73 2.61
CA ARG A 63 -14.47 14.46 2.89
C ARG A 63 -14.08 13.05 2.49
N ILE A 64 -13.92 12.81 1.20
CA ILE A 64 -13.60 11.47 0.67
C ILE A 64 -12.09 11.22 0.66
N HIS A 65 -11.29 12.22 0.27
CA HIS A 65 -9.85 12.04 0.02
C HIS A 65 -9.09 11.72 1.31
N ARG A 66 -9.40 12.41 2.40
CA ARG A 66 -8.74 12.18 3.70
C ARG A 66 -9.00 10.77 4.23
N ILE A 67 -10.23 10.28 4.10
CA ILE A 67 -10.60 8.91 4.51
C ILE A 67 -9.86 7.89 3.65
N LEU A 68 -9.79 8.10 2.32
CA LEU A 68 -9.06 7.22 1.41
C LEU A 68 -7.56 7.19 1.72
N TRP A 69 -6.93 8.34 2.02
CA TRP A 69 -5.54 8.41 2.43
C TRP A 69 -5.26 7.59 3.68
N LEU A 70 -6.06 7.78 4.72
CA LEU A 70 -5.91 7.04 5.98
C LEU A 70 -6.11 5.54 5.77
N ARG A 71 -7.12 5.14 4.99
CA ARG A 71 -7.37 3.72 4.65
C ARG A 71 -6.20 3.11 3.86
N THR A 72 -5.63 3.84 2.90
CA THR A 72 -4.48 3.38 2.13
C THR A 72 -3.25 3.19 3.01
N LEU A 73 -2.96 4.14 3.90
CA LEU A 73 -1.86 4.04 4.85
C LEU A 73 -2.07 2.89 5.84
N GLU A 74 -3.29 2.71 6.36
CA GLU A 74 -3.66 1.59 7.21
C GLU A 74 -3.38 0.24 6.51
N ILE A 75 -3.87 0.08 5.29
CA ILE A 75 -3.67 -1.15 4.50
C ILE A 75 -2.18 -1.38 4.24
N ALA A 76 -1.45 -0.35 3.79
CA ALA A 76 -0.02 -0.47 3.53
C ALA A 76 0.78 -0.85 4.79
N PHE A 77 0.43 -0.28 5.95
CA PHE A 77 1.07 -0.62 7.22
C PHE A 77 0.82 -2.08 7.63
N PHE A 78 -0.45 -2.53 7.61
CA PHE A 78 -0.77 -3.90 8.00
C PHE A 78 -0.21 -4.93 7.03
N VAL A 79 -0.24 -4.69 5.72
CA VAL A 79 0.38 -5.56 4.71
C VAL A 79 1.89 -5.65 4.93
N THR A 80 2.56 -4.52 5.19
CA THR A 80 4.00 -4.50 5.47
C THR A 80 4.33 -5.29 6.74
N LEU A 81 3.55 -5.13 7.79
CA LEU A 81 3.70 -5.87 9.04
C LEU A 81 3.51 -7.38 8.83
N LEU A 82 2.46 -7.80 8.13
CA LEU A 82 2.21 -9.20 7.80
C LEU A 82 3.32 -9.79 6.93
N CYS A 83 3.76 -9.05 5.90
CA CYS A 83 4.91 -9.45 5.08
C CYS A 83 6.15 -9.63 5.94
N PHE A 84 6.45 -8.72 6.85
CA PHE A 84 7.61 -8.81 7.74
C PHE A 84 7.55 -10.06 8.64
N LEU A 85 6.40 -10.28 9.30
CA LEU A 85 6.21 -11.43 10.18
C LEU A 85 6.37 -12.77 9.45
N MET A 86 5.90 -12.87 8.22
CA MET A 86 6.05 -14.09 7.41
C MET A 86 7.43 -14.19 6.75
N ALA A 87 7.95 -13.10 6.21
CA ALA A 87 9.21 -13.09 5.48
C ALA A 87 10.43 -13.30 6.37
N TYR A 88 10.39 -12.82 7.63
CA TYR A 88 11.54 -12.91 8.55
C TYR A 88 11.94 -14.38 8.81
N PRO A 89 11.03 -15.30 9.24
CA PRO A 89 11.38 -16.70 9.42
C PRO A 89 11.79 -17.38 8.11
N ILE A 90 11.14 -17.05 6.98
CA ILE A 90 11.47 -17.59 5.66
C ILE A 90 12.89 -17.16 5.25
N ALA A 91 13.22 -15.88 5.34
CA ALA A 91 14.54 -15.36 5.01
C ALA A 91 15.64 -15.92 5.93
N HIS A 92 15.35 -16.08 7.24
CA HIS A 92 16.27 -16.70 8.18
C HIS A 92 16.54 -18.17 7.82
N LEU A 93 15.50 -18.93 7.48
CA LEU A 93 15.62 -20.31 7.02
C LEU A 93 16.46 -20.38 5.75
N LEU A 94 16.17 -19.56 4.76
CA LEU A 94 16.94 -19.48 3.51
C LEU A 94 18.43 -19.14 3.73
N ALA A 95 18.72 -18.24 4.69
CA ALA A 95 20.09 -17.82 4.97
C ALA A 95 20.92 -18.89 5.69
N THR A 96 20.26 -19.73 6.51
CA THR A 96 20.92 -20.74 7.36
C THR A 96 21.03 -22.13 6.72
N LEU A 97 20.16 -22.46 5.78
CA LEU A 97 20.16 -23.75 5.09
C LEU A 97 21.36 -23.92 4.13
N PRO A 98 21.81 -25.16 3.89
CA PRO A 98 22.76 -25.47 2.81
C PRO A 98 22.26 -24.98 1.46
N MET A 99 23.19 -24.53 0.60
CA MET A 99 22.93 -23.89 -0.70
C MET A 99 21.89 -24.65 -1.54
N LYS A 100 21.98 -25.98 -1.57
CA LYS A 100 21.05 -26.83 -2.34
C LYS A 100 19.59 -26.63 -1.97
N TYR A 101 19.29 -26.64 -0.68
CA TYR A 101 17.91 -26.45 -0.16
C TYR A 101 17.48 -24.99 -0.18
N SER A 102 18.39 -24.08 0.14
CA SER A 102 18.15 -22.65 0.06
C SER A 102 17.75 -22.22 -1.35
N ASN A 103 18.44 -22.68 -2.39
CA ASN A 103 18.12 -22.37 -3.77
C ASN A 103 16.74 -22.92 -4.18
N LEU A 104 16.40 -24.14 -3.77
CA LEU A 104 15.08 -24.72 -4.06
C LEU A 104 13.96 -23.91 -3.42
N LEU A 105 14.10 -23.55 -2.14
CA LEU A 105 13.12 -22.74 -1.42
C LEU A 105 13.05 -21.32 -2.01
N MET A 106 14.18 -20.75 -2.44
CA MET A 106 14.19 -19.44 -3.10
C MET A 106 13.38 -19.48 -4.41
N ILE A 107 13.50 -20.55 -5.20
CA ILE A 107 12.67 -20.74 -6.40
C ILE A 107 11.19 -20.77 -6.02
N CYS A 108 10.79 -21.49 -4.95
CA CYS A 108 9.41 -21.52 -4.48
C CYS A 108 8.90 -20.12 -4.05
N VAL A 109 9.74 -19.32 -3.39
CA VAL A 109 9.39 -17.92 -3.00
C VAL A 109 9.22 -17.03 -4.23
N LEU A 110 10.04 -17.23 -5.27
CA LEU A 110 10.01 -16.42 -6.50
C LEU A 110 9.03 -16.94 -7.54
N LEU A 111 8.56 -18.18 -7.44
CA LEU A 111 7.63 -18.79 -8.39
C LEU A 111 6.40 -17.91 -8.68
N PRO A 112 5.78 -17.23 -7.69
CA PRO A 112 4.68 -16.32 -7.96
C PRO A 112 5.00 -15.20 -8.97
N PHE A 113 6.25 -14.78 -9.14
CA PHE A 113 6.59 -13.75 -10.13
C PHE A 113 6.40 -14.20 -11.58
N TRP A 114 6.44 -15.48 -11.85
CA TRP A 114 6.25 -16.04 -13.19
C TRP A 114 4.77 -16.10 -13.60
N THR A 115 3.85 -15.85 -12.66
CA THR A 115 2.42 -15.82 -12.93
C THR A 115 1.92 -14.38 -13.11
N SER A 116 0.95 -14.19 -14.01
CA SER A 116 0.32 -12.88 -14.22
C SER A 116 -0.33 -12.39 -12.92
N LEU A 117 -0.24 -11.08 -12.66
CA LEU A 117 -0.89 -10.44 -11.53
C LEU A 117 -2.41 -10.66 -11.53
N LEU A 118 -3.04 -10.53 -12.69
CA LEU A 118 -4.50 -10.73 -12.82
C LEU A 118 -4.90 -12.17 -12.50
N VAL A 119 -4.16 -13.15 -13.02
CA VAL A 119 -4.43 -14.58 -12.73
C VAL A 119 -4.29 -14.85 -11.23
N ARG A 120 -3.27 -14.31 -10.59
CA ARG A 120 -3.04 -14.46 -9.15
C ARG A 120 -4.17 -13.82 -8.33
N THR A 121 -4.59 -12.60 -8.69
CA THR A 121 -5.69 -11.92 -8.01
C THR A 121 -7.01 -12.68 -8.21
N ALA A 122 -7.29 -13.17 -9.44
CA ALA A 122 -8.47 -13.99 -9.72
C ALA A 122 -8.44 -15.32 -8.92
N SER A 123 -7.28 -15.95 -8.77
CA SER A 123 -7.13 -17.15 -7.94
C SER A 123 -7.49 -16.86 -6.47
N TRP A 124 -7.06 -15.70 -5.94
CA TRP A 124 -7.44 -15.29 -4.57
C TRP A 124 -8.93 -15.02 -4.45
N MET A 125 -9.58 -14.45 -5.49
CA MET A 125 -11.04 -14.30 -5.48
C MET A 125 -11.75 -15.66 -5.31
N ILE A 126 -11.31 -16.69 -6.03
CA ILE A 126 -11.89 -18.04 -5.92
C ILE A 126 -11.60 -18.67 -4.56
N LEU A 127 -10.36 -18.54 -4.05
CA LEU A 127 -9.94 -19.15 -2.78
C LEU A 127 -10.64 -18.53 -1.56
N LEU A 128 -10.92 -17.22 -1.59
CA LEU A 128 -11.50 -16.47 -0.47
C LEU A 128 -13.04 -16.39 -0.49
N GLN A 129 -13.70 -16.99 -1.47
CA GLN A 129 -15.17 -17.08 -1.50
C GLN A 129 -15.72 -17.80 -0.26
N GLN A 130 -16.98 -17.54 0.10
CA GLN A 130 -17.62 -18.21 1.23
C GLN A 130 -17.59 -19.73 1.13
N GLN A 131 -17.78 -20.26 -0.09
CA GLN A 131 -17.63 -21.70 -0.40
C GLN A 131 -16.28 -22.00 -1.05
N GLY A 132 -15.26 -21.22 -0.73
CA GLY A 132 -13.91 -21.40 -1.25
C GLY A 132 -13.05 -22.31 -0.38
N VAL A 133 -11.95 -22.76 -0.97
CA VAL A 133 -11.01 -23.73 -0.37
C VAL A 133 -10.50 -23.28 1.01
N VAL A 134 -10.31 -21.98 1.23
CA VAL A 134 -9.83 -21.45 2.52
C VAL A 134 -10.87 -21.64 3.62
N ASN A 135 -12.14 -21.36 3.33
CA ASN A 135 -13.23 -21.56 4.26
C ASN A 135 -13.49 -23.08 4.51
N ASP A 136 -13.44 -23.91 3.46
CA ASP A 136 -13.56 -25.36 3.60
C ASP A 136 -12.45 -25.93 4.51
N PHE A 137 -11.22 -25.41 4.38
CA PHE A 137 -10.13 -25.79 5.26
C PHE A 137 -10.40 -25.38 6.72
N PHE A 138 -10.94 -24.17 6.98
CA PHE A 138 -11.28 -23.74 8.34
C PHE A 138 -12.41 -24.58 8.96
N VAL A 139 -13.39 -24.97 8.17
CA VAL A 139 -14.47 -25.90 8.61
C VAL A 139 -13.88 -27.27 8.91
N MET A 140 -13.01 -27.79 8.03
CA MET A 140 -12.40 -29.13 8.20
C MET A 140 -11.56 -29.23 9.49
N ILE A 141 -10.84 -28.19 9.88
CA ILE A 141 -10.05 -28.17 11.13
C ILE A 141 -10.89 -27.75 12.36
N GLY A 142 -12.19 -27.52 12.19
CA GLY A 142 -13.10 -27.19 13.30
C GLY A 142 -12.97 -25.77 13.87
N LEU A 143 -12.30 -24.87 13.16
CA LEU A 143 -12.18 -23.46 13.57
C LEU A 143 -13.44 -22.65 13.34
N VAL A 144 -14.25 -23.02 12.35
CA VAL A 144 -15.47 -22.32 11.93
C VAL A 144 -16.57 -23.35 11.69
N ALA A 145 -17.79 -23.03 12.13
CA ALA A 145 -18.96 -23.85 11.80
C ALA A 145 -19.37 -23.63 10.34
N ASP A 146 -19.90 -24.65 9.69
CA ASP A 146 -20.29 -24.61 8.28
C ASP A 146 -21.36 -23.54 8.00
N ASP A 147 -22.24 -23.30 8.98
CA ASP A 147 -23.29 -22.28 8.90
C ASP A 147 -22.80 -20.83 9.11
N ASN A 148 -21.56 -20.65 9.60
CA ASN A 148 -21.01 -19.31 9.95
C ASN A 148 -19.67 -19.06 9.28
N ARG A 149 -19.59 -19.29 7.97
CA ARG A 149 -18.38 -19.07 7.18
C ARG A 149 -18.06 -17.58 7.06
N PRO A 150 -16.84 -17.14 7.39
CA PRO A 150 -16.46 -15.73 7.28
C PRO A 150 -16.47 -15.24 5.83
N GLU A 151 -17.05 -14.07 5.62
CA GLU A 151 -16.96 -13.36 4.35
C GLU A 151 -15.58 -12.71 4.24
N MET A 152 -14.69 -13.28 3.44
CA MET A 152 -13.34 -12.76 3.23
C MET A 152 -13.22 -11.94 1.93
N MET A 153 -14.24 -11.98 1.05
CA MET A 153 -14.30 -11.21 -0.18
C MET A 153 -14.90 -9.83 0.04
N PHE A 154 -14.46 -8.86 -0.77
CA PHE A 154 -14.95 -7.48 -0.77
C PHE A 154 -14.81 -6.78 0.59
N ASN A 155 -13.74 -7.12 1.31
CA ASN A 155 -13.43 -6.50 2.59
C ASN A 155 -11.91 -6.36 2.80
N LYS A 156 -11.52 -5.67 3.89
CA LYS A 156 -10.11 -5.47 4.23
C LYS A 156 -9.33 -6.78 4.40
N THR A 157 -9.96 -7.85 4.88
CA THR A 157 -9.30 -9.14 5.14
C THR A 157 -8.79 -9.76 3.85
N GLY A 158 -9.63 -9.81 2.81
CA GLY A 158 -9.23 -10.31 1.49
C GLY A 158 -8.08 -9.51 0.90
N THR A 159 -8.15 -8.17 1.03
CA THR A 159 -7.07 -7.28 0.61
C THR A 159 -5.75 -7.59 1.33
N TYR A 160 -5.77 -7.76 2.66
CA TYR A 160 -4.57 -8.07 3.42
C TYR A 160 -3.94 -9.40 3.00
N VAL A 161 -4.74 -10.45 2.86
CA VAL A 161 -4.25 -11.79 2.46
C VAL A 161 -3.65 -11.76 1.06
N ALA A 162 -4.40 -11.25 0.08
CA ALA A 162 -3.96 -11.22 -1.31
C ALA A 162 -2.71 -10.34 -1.51
N MET A 163 -2.70 -9.12 -0.95
CA MET A 163 -1.55 -8.22 -1.06
C MET A 163 -0.32 -8.76 -0.34
N THR A 164 -0.48 -9.36 0.85
CA THR A 164 0.64 -9.96 1.59
C THR A 164 1.32 -11.05 0.77
N GLN A 165 0.56 -11.98 0.17
CA GLN A 165 1.13 -13.03 -0.68
C GLN A 165 1.85 -12.45 -1.91
N ILE A 166 1.29 -11.40 -2.53
CA ILE A 166 1.87 -10.79 -3.72
C ILE A 166 3.18 -10.05 -3.38
N LEU A 167 3.22 -9.36 -2.24
CA LEU A 167 4.35 -8.52 -1.83
C LEU A 167 5.40 -9.27 -0.97
N LEU A 168 5.09 -10.47 -0.50
CA LEU A 168 5.98 -11.29 0.34
C LEU A 168 7.39 -11.47 -0.25
N PRO A 169 7.58 -11.81 -1.54
CA PRO A 169 8.91 -11.98 -2.10
C PRO A 169 9.76 -10.69 -2.05
N PHE A 170 9.12 -9.52 -2.19
CA PHE A 170 9.82 -8.22 -2.09
C PHE A 170 10.35 -7.93 -0.68
N MET A 171 9.76 -8.52 0.34
CA MET A 171 10.27 -8.47 1.72
C MET A 171 11.36 -9.52 1.94
N VAL A 172 11.18 -10.75 1.41
CA VAL A 172 12.13 -11.86 1.61
C VAL A 172 13.49 -11.56 1.00
N LEU A 173 13.54 -10.99 -0.21
CA LEU A 173 14.79 -10.76 -0.94
C LEU A 173 15.78 -9.85 -0.20
N PRO A 174 15.42 -8.63 0.24
CA PRO A 174 16.32 -7.76 1.00
C PRO A 174 16.74 -8.37 2.35
N LEU A 175 15.80 -9.02 3.05
CA LEU A 175 16.09 -9.71 4.30
C LEU A 175 17.11 -10.83 4.10
N TYR A 176 16.87 -11.71 3.12
CA TYR A 176 17.78 -12.80 2.79
C TYR A 176 19.17 -12.29 2.40
N SER A 177 19.24 -11.24 1.57
CA SER A 177 20.51 -10.65 1.13
C SER A 177 21.37 -10.21 2.32
N VAL A 178 20.79 -9.48 3.28
CA VAL A 178 21.49 -9.04 4.49
C VAL A 178 21.80 -10.23 5.40
N MET A 179 20.83 -11.12 5.67
CA MET A 179 21.04 -12.27 6.55
C MET A 179 22.13 -13.22 6.05
N LYS A 180 22.27 -13.36 4.75
CA LYS A 180 23.30 -14.21 4.13
C LYS A 180 24.73 -13.70 4.35
N THR A 181 24.90 -12.40 4.55
CA THR A 181 26.22 -11.80 4.82
C THR A 181 26.66 -11.95 6.28
N ILE A 182 25.72 -12.30 7.18
CA ILE A 182 26.03 -12.45 8.62
C ILE A 182 26.80 -13.74 8.86
N SER A 183 28.05 -13.61 9.34
CA SER A 183 28.89 -14.79 9.62
C SER A 183 28.33 -15.62 10.78
N PRO A 184 28.20 -16.95 10.63
CA PRO A 184 27.77 -17.85 11.70
C PRO A 184 28.72 -17.82 12.93
N SER A 185 29.95 -17.35 12.79
CA SER A 185 30.90 -17.18 13.88
C SER A 185 30.44 -16.19 14.94
N LEU A 186 29.68 -15.15 14.55
CA LEU A 186 29.14 -14.15 15.48
C LEU A 186 28.14 -14.78 16.48
N MET A 187 27.28 -15.67 15.98
CA MET A 187 26.36 -16.42 16.85
C MET A 187 27.11 -17.39 17.78
N ARG A 188 28.19 -18.02 17.30
CA ARG A 188 29.03 -18.90 18.13
C ARG A 188 29.77 -18.11 19.21
N ALA A 189 30.33 -16.95 18.87
CA ALA A 189 30.98 -16.07 19.82
C ALA A 189 30.01 -15.60 20.91
N GLY A 190 28.80 -15.18 20.56
CA GLY A 190 27.75 -14.81 21.55
C GLY A 190 27.41 -15.94 22.53
N LYS A 191 27.37 -17.18 22.04
CA LYS A 191 27.16 -18.38 22.89
C LYS A 191 28.38 -18.67 23.78
N SER A 192 29.59 -18.53 23.25
CA SER A 192 30.84 -18.74 24.03
C SER A 192 31.02 -17.73 25.18
N LEU A 193 30.41 -16.54 25.06
CA LEU A 193 30.36 -15.53 26.12
C LEU A 193 29.24 -15.80 27.16
N GLY A 194 28.68 -17.02 27.20
CA GLY A 194 27.66 -17.44 28.17
C GLY A 194 26.23 -17.09 27.76
N GLY A 195 26.01 -16.58 26.56
CA GLY A 195 24.65 -16.30 26.05
C GLY A 195 23.89 -17.56 25.67
N THR A 196 22.60 -17.68 26.06
CA THR A 196 21.71 -18.71 25.53
C THR A 196 21.47 -18.48 24.03
N PRO A 197 21.03 -19.50 23.26
CA PRO A 197 20.70 -19.32 21.83
C PRO A 197 19.72 -18.17 21.57
N PHE A 198 18.73 -18.01 22.43
CA PHE A 198 17.74 -16.95 22.36
C PHE A 198 18.34 -15.56 22.59
N VAL A 199 19.19 -15.42 23.63
CA VAL A 199 19.91 -14.17 23.93
C VAL A 199 20.87 -13.80 22.81
N ALA A 200 21.63 -14.76 22.27
CA ALA A 200 22.53 -14.54 21.14
C ALA A 200 21.75 -14.13 19.87
N PHE A 201 20.58 -14.71 19.62
CA PHE A 201 19.71 -14.31 18.52
C PHE A 201 19.27 -12.85 18.66
N TRP A 202 18.68 -12.46 19.79
CA TRP A 202 18.14 -11.11 19.99
C TRP A 202 19.19 -10.02 20.14
N LYS A 203 20.33 -10.32 20.80
CA LYS A 203 21.38 -9.32 21.07
C LYS A 203 22.44 -9.22 19.98
N VAL A 204 22.66 -10.28 19.19
CA VAL A 204 23.72 -10.30 18.17
C VAL A 204 23.11 -10.39 16.77
N TYR A 205 22.30 -11.41 16.50
CA TYR A 205 21.79 -11.66 15.14
C TYR A 205 20.74 -10.64 14.70
N PHE A 206 19.72 -10.44 15.50
CA PHE A 206 18.59 -9.55 15.14
C PHE A 206 19.03 -8.11 14.83
N PRO A 207 19.91 -7.45 15.63
CA PRO A 207 20.39 -6.11 15.31
C PRO A 207 21.12 -6.03 13.98
N LEU A 208 21.86 -7.06 13.61
CA LEU A 208 22.55 -7.12 12.31
C LEU A 208 21.59 -7.27 11.13
N THR A 209 20.36 -7.73 11.37
CA THR A 209 19.33 -7.83 10.32
C THR A 209 18.53 -6.54 10.11
N ILE A 210 18.63 -5.55 11.01
CA ILE A 210 17.87 -4.29 10.94
C ILE A 210 18.00 -3.57 9.60
N PRO A 211 19.18 -3.47 8.95
CA PRO A 211 19.27 -2.85 7.64
C PRO A 211 18.43 -3.57 6.58
N GLY A 212 18.38 -4.91 6.62
CA GLY A 212 17.54 -5.73 5.74
C GLY A 212 16.05 -5.56 6.04
N ILE A 213 15.68 -5.47 7.33
CA ILE A 213 14.30 -5.18 7.75
C ILE A 213 13.86 -3.81 7.23
N GLY A 214 14.68 -2.78 7.44
CA GLY A 214 14.39 -1.43 6.99
C GLY A 214 14.20 -1.35 5.47
N ALA A 215 15.11 -1.94 4.70
CA ALA A 215 15.04 -1.97 3.24
C ALA A 215 13.78 -2.73 2.75
N GLY A 216 13.50 -3.91 3.31
CA GLY A 216 12.33 -4.71 2.96
C GLY A 216 11.02 -4.02 3.32
N CYS A 217 10.91 -3.49 4.55
CA CYS A 217 9.71 -2.77 5.00
C CYS A 217 9.45 -1.52 4.15
N LEU A 218 10.48 -0.73 3.86
CA LEU A 218 10.35 0.47 3.03
C LEU A 218 9.88 0.10 1.62
N LEU A 219 10.49 -0.91 1.02
CA LEU A 219 10.13 -1.36 -0.34
C LEU A 219 8.68 -1.84 -0.39
N VAL A 220 8.27 -2.73 0.52
CA VAL A 220 6.90 -3.26 0.56
C VAL A 220 5.89 -2.16 0.87
N PHE A 221 6.19 -1.25 1.78
CA PHE A 221 5.31 -0.15 2.13
C PHE A 221 5.05 0.79 0.94
N ILE A 222 6.11 1.18 0.21
CA ILE A 222 5.98 2.02 -0.98
C ILE A 222 5.17 1.30 -2.07
N LEU A 223 5.44 0.01 -2.30
CA LEU A 223 4.68 -0.78 -3.27
C LEU A 223 3.21 -0.90 -2.84
N ALA A 224 2.93 -1.15 -1.57
CA ALA A 224 1.57 -1.30 -1.05
C ALA A 224 0.73 -0.02 -1.20
N ILE A 225 1.32 1.18 -0.99
CA ILE A 225 0.63 2.46 -1.23
C ILE A 225 0.24 2.63 -2.70
N GLY A 226 1.11 2.20 -3.61
CA GLY A 226 0.86 2.32 -5.07
C GLY A 226 0.00 1.20 -5.64
N TYR A 227 -0.37 0.21 -4.85
CA TYR A 227 -1.10 -0.96 -5.35
C TYR A 227 -2.60 -0.68 -5.48
N TYR A 228 -3.12 -0.77 -6.70
CA TYR A 228 -4.52 -0.48 -7.00
C TYR A 228 -5.32 -1.72 -7.42
N ILE A 229 -4.75 -2.57 -8.28
CA ILE A 229 -5.50 -3.65 -8.96
C ILE A 229 -6.07 -4.66 -7.96
N THR A 230 -5.25 -5.14 -7.04
CA THR A 230 -5.68 -6.17 -6.07
C THR A 230 -6.74 -5.64 -5.09
N PRO A 231 -6.56 -4.46 -4.44
CA PRO A 231 -7.61 -3.89 -3.60
C PRO A 231 -8.91 -3.60 -4.36
N ALA A 232 -8.83 -3.21 -5.63
CA ALA A 232 -10.03 -2.94 -6.43
C ALA A 232 -10.84 -4.19 -6.80
N LEU A 233 -10.22 -5.37 -6.80
CA LEU A 233 -10.87 -6.64 -7.17
C LEU A 233 -11.29 -7.47 -5.95
N VAL A 234 -10.56 -7.40 -4.85
CA VAL A 234 -10.72 -8.27 -3.66
C VAL A 234 -11.21 -7.52 -2.43
N GLY A 235 -10.98 -6.18 -2.36
CA GLY A 235 -11.22 -5.31 -1.20
C GLY A 235 -12.49 -4.50 -1.16
#